data_a651332b8ac0a57854d915e269b4deac
#
_entry.id   a651332b8ac0a57854d915e269b4deac
#
_cell.length_a   1.000
_cell.length_b   1.000
_cell.length_c   1.000
_cell.angle_alpha   90.00
_cell.angle_beta   90.00
_cell.angle_gamma   90.00
#
_symmetry.space_group_name_H-M   'P 1'
#
loop_
_entity.id
_entity.type
_entity.pdbx_description
1 polymer ?
#
loop_
_entity_poly.entity_id
_entity_poly.type
_entity_poly.pdbx_seq_one_letter_code
_entity_poly.pdbx_strand_id
1 'polypeptide(L)'
;MKLSQDAAIVLGLAATAMDFAHGREDEAERWLRVLRMHGRVGEALQGLGVPEAPLMTHARPVRFHPDVPPTAEDPVDVVWKWSAFMAAARGGDRVGTVDVLFAVLKTYGNAFDRALYVRGTSREELLERLPSPVGDERRRWVLNASRA
;
A
#
# COMPACT_ATOMS: atom_id res chain seq x y z
N MET A 1 -8.34 16.07 4.97
CA MET A 1 -7.28 15.18 5.53
C MET A 1 -5.95 15.48 4.87
N LYS A 2 -4.94 15.75 5.68
CA LYS A 2 -3.60 16.06 5.17
C LYS A 2 -2.80 14.79 4.95
N LEU A 3 -1.85 14.83 4.01
CA LEU A 3 -0.90 13.75 3.78
C LEU A 3 0.40 14.03 4.53
N SER A 4 1.00 12.98 5.11
CA SER A 4 2.41 13.07 5.50
C SER A 4 3.28 13.20 4.25
N GLN A 5 4.51 13.70 4.42
CA GLN A 5 5.43 13.83 3.30
C GLN A 5 5.70 12.47 2.63
N ASP A 6 5.94 11.44 3.43
CA ASP A 6 6.20 10.10 2.90
C ASP A 6 4.99 9.52 2.17
N ALA A 7 3.78 9.71 2.72
CA ALA A 7 2.56 9.25 2.06
C ALA A 7 2.32 9.99 0.74
N ALA A 8 2.60 11.29 0.70
CA ALA A 8 2.47 12.06 -0.53
C ALA A 8 3.41 11.55 -1.61
N ILE A 9 4.66 11.23 -1.25
CA ILE A 9 5.63 10.67 -2.19
C ILE A 9 5.17 9.30 -2.69
N VAL A 10 4.75 8.41 -1.78
CA VAL A 10 4.28 7.07 -2.15
C VAL A 10 3.09 7.14 -3.09
N LEU A 11 2.09 7.96 -2.79
CA LEU A 11 0.91 8.11 -3.65
C LEU A 11 1.26 8.73 -5.00
N GLY A 12 2.20 9.69 -5.02
CA GLY A 12 2.67 10.29 -6.27
C GLY A 12 3.39 9.29 -7.16
N LEU A 13 4.27 8.47 -6.59
CA LEU A 13 4.96 7.40 -7.32
C LEU A 13 3.96 6.35 -7.80
N ALA A 14 2.98 6.00 -6.97
CA ALA A 14 1.94 5.03 -7.34
C ALA A 14 1.10 5.53 -8.51
N ALA A 15 0.80 6.81 -8.58
CA ALA A 15 0.03 7.38 -9.68
C ALA A 15 0.68 7.11 -11.03
N THR A 16 2.00 7.25 -11.12
CA THR A 16 2.74 6.90 -12.34
C THR A 16 2.82 5.38 -12.54
N ALA A 17 3.13 4.64 -11.47
CA ALA A 17 3.33 3.20 -11.56
C ALA A 17 2.05 2.45 -11.98
N MET A 18 0.89 2.88 -11.51
CA MET A 18 -0.38 2.23 -11.81
C MET A 18 -0.80 2.38 -13.27
N ASP A 19 -0.34 3.43 -13.94
CA ASP A 19 -0.62 3.62 -15.37
C ASP A 19 -0.04 2.49 -16.24
N PHE A 20 0.98 1.81 -15.75
CA PHE A 20 1.65 0.72 -16.47
C PHE A 20 1.25 -0.67 -15.94
N ALA A 21 0.33 -0.75 -15.01
CA ALA A 21 -0.07 -2.01 -14.40
C ALA A 21 -0.99 -2.81 -15.34
N HIS A 22 -0.75 -4.13 -15.40
CA HIS A 22 -1.46 -5.07 -16.26
C HIS A 22 -2.45 -5.95 -15.49
N GLY A 23 -3.11 -5.41 -14.50
CA GLY A 23 -4.11 -6.11 -13.74
C GLY A 23 -3.84 -6.07 -12.23
N ARG A 24 -4.71 -6.74 -11.48
CA ARG A 24 -4.74 -6.69 -10.03
C ARG A 24 -3.44 -7.17 -9.38
N GLU A 25 -2.88 -8.27 -9.88
CA GLU A 25 -1.63 -8.83 -9.35
C GLU A 25 -0.45 -7.88 -9.59
N ASP A 26 -0.37 -7.31 -10.77
CA ASP A 26 0.68 -6.34 -11.11
C ASP A 26 0.52 -5.04 -10.32
N GLU A 27 -0.71 -4.60 -10.10
CA GLU A 27 -0.97 -3.43 -9.24
C GLU A 27 -0.47 -3.67 -7.82
N ALA A 28 -0.77 -4.84 -7.24
CA ALA A 28 -0.30 -5.20 -5.89
C ALA A 28 1.22 -5.21 -5.81
N GLU A 29 1.90 -5.77 -6.83
CA GLU A 29 3.36 -5.76 -6.95
C GLU A 29 3.92 -4.34 -6.98
N ARG A 30 3.27 -3.46 -7.74
CA ARG A 30 3.70 -2.07 -7.85
C ARG A 30 3.51 -1.30 -6.55
N TRP A 31 2.40 -1.54 -5.85
CA TRP A 31 2.19 -0.96 -4.52
C TRP A 31 3.28 -1.39 -3.54
N LEU A 32 3.64 -2.66 -3.55
CA LEU A 32 4.71 -3.16 -2.70
C LEU A 32 6.04 -2.45 -2.98
N ARG A 33 6.40 -2.30 -4.24
CA ARG A 33 7.64 -1.64 -4.65
C ARG A 33 7.67 -0.17 -4.25
N VAL A 34 6.55 0.53 -4.42
CA VAL A 34 6.45 1.94 -4.05
C VAL A 34 6.49 2.12 -2.53
N LEU A 35 5.75 1.31 -1.79
CA LEU A 35 5.74 1.34 -0.33
C LEU A 35 7.13 1.05 0.27
N ARG A 36 7.89 0.18 -0.37
CA ARG A 36 9.25 -0.15 0.09
C ARG A 36 10.20 1.05 0.05
N MET A 37 9.92 2.05 -0.75
CA MET A 37 10.85 3.15 -1.01
C MET A 37 10.86 4.22 0.07
N HIS A 38 9.74 4.44 0.77
CA HIS A 38 9.59 5.57 1.68
C HIS A 38 8.84 5.23 2.94
N GLY A 39 9.17 5.94 4.01
CA GLY A 39 8.43 5.94 5.25
C GLY A 39 8.67 4.71 6.10
N ARG A 40 7.85 4.57 7.13
CA ARG A 40 7.97 3.49 8.11
C ARG A 40 7.70 2.13 7.52
N VAL A 41 6.75 2.05 6.58
CA VAL A 41 6.46 0.81 5.85
C VAL A 41 7.67 0.40 5.02
N GLY A 42 8.32 1.36 4.36
CA GLY A 42 9.54 1.11 3.59
C GLY A 42 10.66 0.57 4.47
N GLU A 43 10.87 1.16 5.64
CA GLU A 43 11.87 0.70 6.61
C GLU A 43 11.58 -0.72 7.07
N ALA A 44 10.31 -1.04 7.35
CA ALA A 44 9.90 -2.37 7.77
C ALA A 44 10.14 -3.40 6.67
N LEU A 45 9.78 -3.09 5.44
CA LEU A 45 10.00 -3.98 4.29
C LEU A 45 11.49 -4.22 4.06
N GLN A 46 12.30 -3.18 4.15
CA GLN A 46 13.77 -3.31 4.03
C GLN A 46 14.33 -4.20 5.15
N GLY A 47 13.85 -4.02 6.38
CA GLY A 47 14.24 -4.84 7.51
C GLY A 47 13.88 -6.31 7.37
N LEU A 48 12.83 -6.62 6.61
CA LEU A 48 12.43 -7.99 6.30
C LEU A 48 13.18 -8.58 5.10
N GLY A 49 14.08 -7.82 4.49
CA GLY A 49 14.86 -8.28 3.36
C GLY A 49 14.18 -8.16 2.01
N VAL A 50 13.09 -7.41 1.92
CA VAL A 50 12.44 -7.15 0.63
C VAL A 50 13.38 -6.31 -0.23
N PRO A 51 13.83 -6.82 -1.39
CA PRO A 51 14.80 -6.11 -2.21
C PRO A 51 14.17 -4.93 -2.94
N GLU A 52 15.00 -3.93 -3.22
CA GLU A 52 14.61 -2.87 -4.13
C GLU A 52 14.55 -3.44 -5.54
N ALA A 53 13.45 -3.15 -6.23
CA ALA A 53 13.29 -3.56 -7.62
C ALA A 53 12.77 -2.37 -8.43
N PRO A 54 13.37 -2.06 -9.59
CA PRO A 54 12.90 -0.96 -10.40
C PRO A 54 11.49 -1.25 -10.90
N LEU A 55 10.67 -0.20 -10.95
CA LEU A 55 9.34 -0.30 -11.54
C LEU A 55 9.52 -0.34 -13.06
N MET A 56 9.01 -1.41 -13.67
CA MET A 56 9.06 -1.55 -15.12
C MET A 56 8.02 -0.63 -15.76
N THR A 57 8.49 0.29 -16.59
CA THR A 57 7.61 1.15 -17.36
C THR A 57 7.63 0.69 -18.82
N HIS A 58 6.48 0.34 -19.35
CA HIS A 58 6.33 -0.03 -20.74
C HIS A 58 6.12 1.21 -21.60
N ALA A 59 6.25 1.05 -22.92
CA ALA A 59 6.15 2.16 -23.87
C ALA A 59 4.77 2.84 -23.82
N ARG A 60 3.72 2.13 -23.40
CA ARG A 60 2.36 2.68 -23.27
C ARG A 60 1.78 2.40 -21.91
N PRO A 61 1.26 3.43 -21.22
CA PRO A 61 0.46 3.20 -20.04
C PRO A 61 -0.82 2.43 -20.39
N VAL A 62 -1.12 1.38 -19.62
CA VAL A 62 -2.29 0.53 -19.88
C VAL A 62 -3.59 1.33 -19.72
N ARG A 63 -3.64 2.28 -18.79
CA ARG A 63 -4.85 3.06 -18.50
C ARG A 63 -5.29 3.98 -19.64
N PHE A 64 -4.38 4.31 -20.55
CA PHE A 64 -4.71 5.10 -21.73
C PHE A 64 -4.99 4.24 -22.96
N HIS A 65 -5.07 2.90 -22.77
CA HIS A 65 -5.44 2.01 -23.85
C HIS A 65 -6.93 2.18 -24.17
N PRO A 66 -7.33 2.23 -25.46
CA PRO A 66 -8.72 2.46 -25.83
C PRO A 66 -9.67 1.37 -25.33
N ASP A 67 -9.17 0.19 -24.99
CA ASP A 67 -9.97 -0.93 -24.50
C ASP A 67 -10.24 -0.87 -22.99
N VAL A 68 -9.59 0.06 -22.25
CA VAL A 68 -9.84 0.24 -20.83
C VAL A 68 -11.13 1.03 -20.65
N PRO A 69 -12.12 0.48 -19.90
CA PRO A 69 -13.37 1.21 -19.71
C PRO A 69 -13.13 2.56 -19.03
N PRO A 70 -13.70 3.65 -19.55
CA PRO A 70 -13.51 4.98 -18.95
C PRO A 70 -14.14 5.10 -17.56
N THR A 71 -14.99 4.15 -17.18
CA THR A 71 -15.62 4.06 -15.87
C THR A 71 -14.80 3.30 -14.85
N ALA A 72 -13.65 2.73 -15.25
CA ALA A 72 -12.76 2.03 -14.31
C ALA A 72 -12.23 3.02 -13.28
N GLU A 73 -12.43 2.71 -12.00
CA GLU A 73 -11.96 3.55 -10.91
C GLU A 73 -10.44 3.51 -10.84
N ASP A 74 -9.82 4.68 -10.65
CA ASP A 74 -8.36 4.77 -10.54
C ASP A 74 -7.88 4.06 -9.27
N PRO A 75 -6.93 3.11 -9.37
CA PRO A 75 -6.44 2.37 -8.21
C PRO A 75 -5.88 3.28 -7.12
N VAL A 76 -5.24 4.40 -7.49
CA VAL A 76 -4.69 5.34 -6.51
C VAL A 76 -5.82 6.05 -5.76
N ASP A 77 -6.89 6.42 -6.46
CA ASP A 77 -8.06 7.05 -5.82
C ASP A 77 -8.73 6.10 -4.84
N VAL A 78 -8.86 4.82 -5.18
CA VAL A 78 -9.43 3.80 -4.29
C VAL A 78 -8.58 3.69 -3.02
N VAL A 79 -7.28 3.56 -3.16
CA VAL A 79 -6.36 3.46 -2.02
C VAL A 79 -6.37 4.74 -1.21
N TRP A 80 -6.40 5.91 -1.86
CA TRP A 80 -6.49 7.19 -1.17
C TRP A 80 -7.74 7.28 -0.28
N LYS A 81 -8.90 6.93 -0.83
CA LYS A 81 -10.16 6.95 -0.08
C LYS A 81 -10.09 6.08 1.17
N TRP A 82 -9.57 4.85 1.03
CA TRP A 82 -9.43 3.94 2.16
C TRP A 82 -8.37 4.40 3.14
N SER A 83 -7.27 5.00 2.66
CA SER A 83 -6.22 5.56 3.53
C SER A 83 -6.77 6.68 4.41
N ALA A 84 -7.54 7.58 3.82
CA ALA A 84 -8.18 8.67 4.56
C ALA A 84 -9.19 8.13 5.58
N PHE A 85 -9.96 7.12 5.20
CA PHE A 85 -10.90 6.44 6.10
C PHE A 85 -10.17 5.82 7.29
N MET A 86 -9.06 5.11 7.04
CA MET A 86 -8.26 4.47 8.09
C MET A 86 -7.67 5.50 9.05
N ALA A 87 -7.13 6.59 8.51
CA ALA A 87 -6.57 7.67 9.32
C ALA A 87 -7.63 8.30 10.23
N ALA A 88 -8.81 8.59 9.67
CA ALA A 88 -9.92 9.15 10.42
C ALA A 88 -10.41 8.17 11.51
N ALA A 89 -10.49 6.89 11.18
CA ALA A 89 -10.95 5.85 12.12
C ALA A 89 -10.05 5.73 13.34
N ARG A 90 -8.74 5.96 13.19
CA ARG A 90 -7.81 5.95 14.33
C ARG A 90 -7.69 7.31 15.02
N GLY A 91 -8.50 8.29 14.64
CA GLY A 91 -8.48 9.63 15.22
C GLY A 91 -7.33 10.51 14.75
N GLY A 92 -6.67 10.15 13.64
CA GLY A 92 -5.59 10.93 13.07
C GLY A 92 -6.08 12.05 12.17
N ASP A 93 -5.28 13.09 12.04
CA ASP A 93 -5.54 14.22 11.16
C ASP A 93 -4.68 14.18 9.89
N ARG A 94 -3.84 13.17 9.77
CA ARG A 94 -2.87 13.04 8.69
C ARG A 94 -2.76 11.58 8.24
N VAL A 95 -2.74 11.38 6.93
CA VAL A 95 -2.55 10.06 6.34
C VAL A 95 -1.05 9.76 6.25
N GLY A 96 -0.62 8.68 6.90
CA GLY A 96 0.76 8.19 6.81
C GLY A 96 0.87 6.96 5.92
N THR A 97 2.10 6.48 5.69
CA THR A 97 2.33 5.29 4.86
C THR A 97 1.70 4.03 5.46
N VAL A 98 1.56 3.98 6.79
CA VAL A 98 0.87 2.85 7.45
C VAL A 98 -0.60 2.82 7.05
N ASP A 99 -1.26 3.96 6.98
CA ASP A 99 -2.65 4.05 6.51
C ASP A 99 -2.77 3.59 5.05
N VAL A 100 -1.81 3.99 4.22
CA VAL A 100 -1.75 3.54 2.82
C VAL A 100 -1.56 2.03 2.74
N LEU A 101 -0.69 1.46 3.56
CA LEU A 101 -0.51 0.01 3.61
C LEU A 101 -1.81 -0.71 3.96
N PHE A 102 -2.53 -0.27 4.99
CA PHE A 102 -3.79 -0.89 5.35
C PHE A 102 -4.84 -0.77 4.24
N ALA A 103 -4.85 0.36 3.54
CA ALA A 103 -5.73 0.54 2.38
C ALA A 103 -5.39 -0.44 1.26
N VAL A 104 -4.10 -0.65 1.00
CA VAL A 104 -3.62 -1.61 0.00
C VAL A 104 -3.98 -3.04 0.40
N LEU A 105 -3.79 -3.40 1.66
CA LEU A 105 -4.18 -4.72 2.18
C LEU A 105 -5.67 -4.97 2.01
N LYS A 106 -6.49 -3.96 2.28
CA LYS A 106 -7.93 -4.05 2.10
C LYS A 106 -8.33 -4.16 0.63
N THR A 107 -7.70 -3.38 -0.22
CA THR A 107 -8.04 -3.32 -1.64
C THR A 107 -7.61 -4.57 -2.40
N TYR A 108 -6.39 -5.05 -2.14
CA TYR A 108 -5.79 -6.13 -2.92
C TYR A 108 -5.80 -7.49 -2.21
N GLY A 109 -5.90 -7.51 -0.89
CA GLY A 109 -6.02 -8.75 -0.13
C GLY A 109 -4.95 -9.78 -0.49
N ASN A 110 -5.40 -10.93 -1.00
CA ASN A 110 -4.52 -12.06 -1.33
C ASN A 110 -3.48 -11.73 -2.41
N ALA A 111 -3.76 -10.81 -3.32
CA ALA A 111 -2.79 -10.41 -4.34
C ALA A 111 -1.56 -9.77 -3.70
N PHE A 112 -1.76 -8.92 -2.71
CA PHE A 112 -0.66 -8.31 -1.98
C PHE A 112 0.05 -9.33 -1.08
N ASP A 113 -0.70 -10.22 -0.44
CA ASP A 113 -0.12 -11.31 0.37
C ASP A 113 0.80 -12.21 -0.48
N ARG A 114 0.39 -12.52 -1.71
CA ARG A 114 1.24 -13.29 -2.64
C ARG A 114 2.51 -12.54 -3.02
N ALA A 115 2.41 -11.22 -3.21
CA ALA A 115 3.59 -10.40 -3.50
C ALA A 115 4.60 -10.43 -2.35
N LEU A 116 4.13 -10.41 -1.11
CA LEU A 116 4.98 -10.55 0.07
C LEU A 116 5.59 -11.96 0.17
N TYR A 117 4.77 -12.97 -0.05
CA TYR A 117 5.19 -14.37 0.05
C TYR A 117 6.33 -14.69 -0.93
N VAL A 118 6.24 -14.21 -2.15
CA VAL A 118 7.28 -14.40 -3.17
C VAL A 118 8.64 -13.83 -2.70
N ARG A 119 8.60 -12.84 -1.82
CA ARG A 119 9.81 -12.20 -1.28
C ARG A 119 10.22 -12.74 0.10
N GLY A 120 9.60 -13.83 0.53
CA GLY A 120 9.96 -14.52 1.75
C GLY A 120 9.41 -13.89 3.03
N THR A 121 8.38 -13.09 2.95
CA THR A 121 7.76 -12.49 4.11
C THR A 121 6.24 -12.67 4.09
N SER A 122 5.55 -12.09 5.06
CA SER A 122 4.11 -12.20 5.20
C SER A 122 3.52 -10.89 5.75
N ARG A 123 2.20 -10.76 5.63
CA ARG A 123 1.46 -9.66 6.24
C ARG A 123 1.73 -9.57 7.74
N GLU A 124 1.72 -10.70 8.43
CA GLU A 124 1.92 -10.78 9.87
C GLU A 124 3.31 -10.28 10.26
N GLU A 125 4.35 -10.74 9.57
CA GLU A 125 5.72 -10.27 9.82
C GLU A 125 5.86 -8.78 9.56
N LEU A 126 5.24 -8.28 8.51
CA LEU A 126 5.28 -6.86 8.18
C LEU A 126 4.60 -6.03 9.27
N LEU A 127 3.42 -6.43 9.72
CA LEU A 127 2.68 -5.71 10.75
C LEU A 127 3.41 -5.71 12.08
N GLU A 128 4.11 -6.79 12.42
CA GLU A 128 4.93 -6.86 13.64
C GLU A 128 6.09 -5.87 13.65
N ARG A 129 6.60 -5.54 12.47
CA ARG A 129 7.73 -4.61 12.31
C ARG A 129 7.33 -3.15 12.29
N LEU A 130 6.03 -2.87 12.16
CA LEU A 130 5.57 -1.50 12.14
C LEU A 130 5.52 -0.95 13.55
N PRO A 131 6.12 0.23 13.78
CA PRO A 131 5.98 0.88 15.08
C PRO A 131 4.54 1.30 15.26
N SER A 132 3.99 0.98 16.45
CA SER A 132 2.68 1.48 16.83
C SER A 132 2.81 2.96 17.19
N PRO A 133 1.99 3.85 16.60
CA PRO A 133 2.01 5.25 17.01
C PRO A 133 1.58 5.43 18.46
N VAL A 134 0.74 4.51 18.97
CA VAL A 134 0.36 4.43 20.39
C VAL A 134 0.33 2.93 20.73
N GLY A 135 1.33 2.45 21.46
CA GLY A 135 1.63 1.02 21.61
C GLY A 135 0.43 0.13 21.92
N ASP A 136 -0.48 0.59 22.81
CA ASP A 136 -1.62 -0.22 23.24
C ASP A 136 -2.76 -0.25 22.21
N GLU A 137 -2.92 0.79 21.40
CA GLU A 137 -3.98 0.84 20.39
C GLU A 137 -3.72 -0.16 19.27
N ARG A 138 -2.48 -0.30 18.86
CA ARG A 138 -2.10 -1.30 17.84
C ARG A 138 -2.40 -2.71 18.33
N ARG A 139 -2.04 -3.01 19.57
CA ARG A 139 -2.30 -4.31 20.18
C ARG A 139 -3.79 -4.61 20.24
N ARG A 140 -4.60 -3.63 20.64
CA ARG A 140 -6.05 -3.77 20.66
C ARG A 140 -6.61 -4.01 19.26
N TRP A 141 -6.10 -3.31 18.27
CA TRP A 141 -6.56 -3.46 16.89
C TRP A 141 -6.27 -4.86 16.36
N VAL A 142 -5.04 -5.36 16.56
CA VAL A 142 -4.63 -6.71 16.15
C VAL A 142 -5.46 -7.77 16.88
N LEU A 143 -5.66 -7.61 18.19
CA LEU A 143 -6.46 -8.55 18.98
C LEU A 143 -7.93 -8.57 18.53
N ASN A 144 -8.50 -7.41 18.25
CA ASN A 144 -9.87 -7.33 17.75
C ASN A 144 -10.02 -7.95 16.37
N ALA A 145 -9.07 -7.75 15.49
CA ALA A 145 -9.04 -8.39 14.18
C ALA A 145 -8.95 -9.92 14.30
N SER A 146 -8.19 -10.42 15.29
CA SER A 146 -8.05 -11.86 15.53
C SER A 146 -9.30 -12.48 16.16
N ARG A 147 -10.16 -11.70 16.77
CA ARG A 147 -11.39 -12.16 17.40
C ARG A 147 -12.61 -12.12 16.46
N ALA A 148 -12.47 -11.45 15.34
CA ALA A 148 -13.54 -11.34 14.35
C ALA A 148 -13.60 -12.59 13.41
#